data_aadf9cdc8049540ee97a35075b000253
#
_entry.id   aadf9cdc8049540ee97a35075b000253
#
_cell.length_a   1.000
_cell.length_b   1.000
_cell.length_c   1.000
_cell.angle_alpha   90.00
_cell.angle_beta   90.00
_cell.angle_gamma   90.00
#
_symmetry.space_group_name_H-M   'P 1'
#
loop_
_entity.id
_entity.type
_entity.pdbx_description
1 polymer ?
#
loop_
_entity_poly.entity_id
_entity_poly.type
_entity_poly.pdbx_seq_one_letter_code
_entity_poly.pdbx_strand_id
1 'polypeptide(L)'
;FTSTQLAGASTVAALITATGTFLNQQNSVGTELNSIGSSINYVNNQTTYNSDKINSLNSGLGSLIDADLAKESAQLTALQIRQQLGTQALSLANQAPQTLLSLFK
;
A
#
# COMPACT_ATOMS: atom_id res chain seq x y z
N PHE A 1 37.02 21.06 63.57
CA PHE A 1 35.75 20.50 63.14
C PHE A 1 35.17 19.57 64.22
N THR A 2 33.95 19.83 64.64
CA THR A 2 33.23 18.95 65.59
C THR A 2 32.63 17.75 64.84
N SER A 3 32.34 16.68 65.59
CA SER A 3 31.67 15.51 65.01
C SER A 3 30.32 15.88 64.38
N THR A 4 29.60 16.83 64.96
CA THR A 4 28.33 17.32 64.42
C THR A 4 28.50 18.04 63.09
N GLN A 5 29.58 18.84 62.97
CA GLN A 5 29.89 19.51 61.70
C GLN A 5 30.28 18.52 60.59
N LEU A 6 31.05 17.50 60.95
CA LEU A 6 31.41 16.44 60.01
C LEU A 6 30.18 15.60 59.59
N ALA A 7 29.28 15.30 60.53
CA ALA A 7 28.03 14.59 60.24
C ALA A 7 27.15 15.44 59.31
N GLY A 8 27.06 16.75 59.55
CA GLY A 8 26.32 17.67 58.68
C GLY A 8 26.88 17.77 57.27
N ALA A 9 28.22 17.84 57.16
CA ALA A 9 28.89 17.84 55.87
C ALA A 9 28.67 16.58 55.06
N SER A 10 28.70 15.41 55.74
CA SER A 10 28.43 14.13 55.15
C SER A 10 27.00 14.03 54.63
N THR A 11 26.03 14.53 55.41
CA THR A 11 24.63 14.59 55.03
C THR A 11 24.39 15.47 53.81
N VAL A 12 25.02 16.66 53.77
CA VAL A 12 24.96 17.56 52.65
C VAL A 12 25.61 16.95 51.40
N ALA A 13 26.75 16.30 51.53
CA ALA A 13 27.39 15.58 50.45
C ALA A 13 26.51 14.45 49.88
N ALA A 14 25.82 13.70 50.74
CA ALA A 14 24.89 12.69 50.32
C ALA A 14 23.69 13.26 49.56
N LEU A 15 23.15 14.40 50.00
CA LEU A 15 22.07 15.11 49.31
C LEU A 15 22.50 15.63 47.92
N ILE A 16 23.70 16.19 47.83
CA ILE A 16 24.28 16.67 46.57
C ILE A 16 24.45 15.50 45.59
N THR A 17 24.94 14.35 46.07
CA THR A 17 25.10 13.15 45.24
C THR A 17 23.75 12.59 44.79
N ALA A 18 22.77 12.54 45.68
CA ALA A 18 21.43 12.10 45.36
C ALA A 18 20.77 13.00 44.33
N THR A 19 20.91 14.34 44.47
CA THR A 19 20.40 15.32 43.52
C THR A 19 21.09 15.18 42.14
N GLY A 20 22.42 14.98 42.16
CA GLY A 20 23.17 14.72 40.93
C GLY A 20 22.74 13.45 40.24
N THR A 21 22.52 12.37 40.96
CA THR A 21 22.00 11.11 40.42
C THR A 21 20.60 11.28 39.85
N PHE A 22 19.74 12.02 40.56
CA PHE A 22 18.39 12.32 40.07
C PHE A 22 18.40 13.12 38.76
N LEU A 23 19.24 14.17 38.68
CA LEU A 23 19.40 14.97 37.45
C LEU A 23 19.92 14.12 36.30
N ASN A 24 20.89 13.25 36.55
CA ASN A 24 21.43 12.34 35.52
C ASN A 24 20.36 11.39 35.01
N GLN A 25 19.55 10.82 35.91
CA GLN A 25 18.44 9.97 35.52
C GLN A 25 17.38 10.73 34.73
N GLN A 26 17.05 11.95 35.15
CA GLN A 26 16.10 12.81 34.43
C GLN A 26 16.60 13.11 33.02
N ASN A 27 17.87 13.41 32.88
CA ASN A 27 18.49 13.64 31.56
C ASN A 27 18.47 12.37 30.69
N SER A 28 18.73 11.21 31.29
CA SER A 28 18.67 9.93 30.58
C SER A 28 17.26 9.62 30.08
N VAL A 29 16.25 9.83 30.93
CA VAL A 29 14.84 9.67 30.54
C VAL A 29 14.48 10.66 29.41
N GLY A 30 14.96 11.91 29.50
CA GLY A 30 14.75 12.90 28.43
C GLY A 30 15.38 12.46 27.11
N THR A 31 16.57 11.88 27.14
CA THR A 31 17.23 11.36 25.94
C THR A 31 16.46 10.17 25.36
N GLU A 32 15.98 9.27 26.20
CA GLU A 32 15.17 8.13 25.77
C GLU A 32 13.83 8.59 25.17
N LEU A 33 13.19 9.58 25.78
CA LEU A 33 11.95 10.16 25.25
C LEU A 33 12.17 10.77 23.87
N ASN A 34 13.28 11.47 23.66
CA ASN A 34 13.64 12.01 22.34
C ASN A 34 13.89 10.89 21.33
N SER A 35 14.52 9.80 21.74
CA SER A 35 14.75 8.63 20.89
C SER A 35 13.43 7.96 20.50
N ILE A 36 12.53 7.80 21.47
CA ILE A 36 11.19 7.27 21.21
C ILE A 36 10.41 8.21 20.26
N GLY A 37 10.48 9.52 20.49
CA GLY A 37 9.84 10.49 19.61
C GLY A 37 10.34 10.39 18.17
N SER A 38 11.64 10.25 17.98
CA SER A 38 12.25 10.03 16.66
C SER A 38 11.78 8.72 16.04
N SER A 39 11.67 7.65 16.83
CA SER A 39 11.17 6.36 16.39
C SER A 39 9.71 6.43 15.96
N ILE A 40 8.89 7.15 16.72
CA ILE A 40 7.48 7.38 16.37
C ILE A 40 7.36 8.13 15.05
N ASN A 41 8.17 9.17 14.85
CA ASN A 41 8.19 9.90 13.57
C ASN A 41 8.60 8.99 12.41
N TYR A 42 9.60 8.15 12.64
CA TYR A 42 10.03 7.18 11.63
C TYR A 42 8.89 6.21 11.28
N VAL A 43 8.21 5.66 12.28
CA VAL A 43 7.09 4.72 12.07
C VAL A 43 5.93 5.42 11.35
N ASN A 44 5.62 6.66 11.72
CA ASN A 44 4.57 7.43 11.05
C ASN A 44 4.92 7.69 9.58
N ASN A 45 6.15 8.06 9.28
CA ASN A 45 6.62 8.24 7.91
C ASN A 45 6.55 6.93 7.13
N GLN A 46 6.94 5.82 7.76
CA GLN A 46 6.88 4.51 7.14
C GLN A 46 5.44 4.07 6.87
N THR A 47 4.52 4.37 7.79
CA THR A 47 3.09 4.10 7.62
C THR A 47 2.52 4.89 6.45
N THR A 48 2.86 6.18 6.34
CA THR A 48 2.44 7.03 5.23
C THR A 48 2.99 6.50 3.90
N TYR A 49 4.29 6.16 3.87
CA TYR A 49 4.93 5.59 2.68
C TYR A 49 4.25 4.29 2.25
N ASN A 50 3.96 3.40 3.19
CA ASN A 50 3.28 2.14 2.89
C ASN A 50 1.86 2.36 2.37
N SER A 51 1.12 3.31 2.95
CA SER A 51 -0.21 3.70 2.46
C SER A 51 -0.16 4.20 1.02
N ASP A 52 0.77 5.10 0.73
CA ASP A 52 0.95 5.65 -0.61
C ASP A 52 1.33 4.56 -1.61
N LYS A 53 2.20 3.64 -1.19
CA LYS A 53 2.60 2.48 -2.00
C LYS A 53 1.41 1.56 -2.30
N ILE A 54 0.59 1.27 -1.31
CA ILE A 54 -0.63 0.46 -1.47
C ILE A 54 -1.60 1.14 -2.43
N ASN A 55 -1.80 2.45 -2.28
CA ASN A 55 -2.68 3.23 -3.15
C ASN A 55 -2.16 3.22 -4.60
N SER A 56 -0.86 3.37 -4.79
CA SER A 56 -0.24 3.32 -6.13
C SER A 56 -0.37 1.94 -6.76
N LEU A 57 -0.17 0.88 -5.97
CA LEU A 57 -0.34 -0.50 -6.44
C LEU A 57 -1.81 -0.80 -6.80
N ASN A 58 -2.75 -0.34 -5.99
CA ASN A 58 -4.18 -0.50 -6.27
C ASN A 58 -4.58 0.26 -7.54
N SER A 59 -4.07 1.47 -7.75
CA SER A 59 -4.31 2.23 -8.96
C SER A 59 -3.72 1.56 -10.20
N GLY A 60 -2.50 1.05 -10.09
CA GLY A 60 -1.84 0.30 -11.15
C GLY A 60 -2.58 -0.98 -11.50
N LEU A 61 -3.02 -1.72 -10.48
CA LEU A 61 -3.81 -2.94 -10.67
C LEU A 61 -5.17 -2.63 -11.32
N GLY A 62 -5.83 -1.56 -10.86
CA GLY A 62 -7.09 -1.11 -11.45
C GLY A 62 -6.94 -0.79 -12.94
N SER A 63 -5.90 -0.05 -13.31
CA SER A 63 -5.61 0.27 -14.70
C SER A 63 -5.36 -0.98 -15.55
N LEU A 64 -4.66 -1.97 -14.99
CA LEU A 64 -4.38 -3.23 -15.68
C LEU A 64 -5.65 -4.05 -15.88
N ILE A 65 -6.50 -4.13 -14.87
CA ILE A 65 -7.78 -4.84 -14.94
C ILE A 65 -8.70 -4.16 -15.95
N ASP A 66 -8.77 -2.83 -15.94
CA ASP A 66 -9.59 -2.07 -16.87
C ASP A 66 -9.13 -2.28 -18.33
N ALA A 67 -7.82 -2.32 -18.57
CA ALA A 67 -7.25 -2.61 -19.87
C ALA A 67 -7.62 -4.03 -20.34
N ASP A 68 -7.55 -5.04 -19.45
CA ASP A 68 -7.94 -6.41 -19.75
C ASP A 68 -9.44 -6.52 -20.05
N LEU A 69 -10.28 -5.84 -19.29
CA LEU A 69 -11.73 -5.81 -19.54
C LEU A 69 -12.05 -5.18 -20.88
N ALA A 70 -11.37 -4.10 -21.25
CA ALA A 70 -11.53 -3.45 -22.55
C ALA A 70 -11.14 -4.40 -23.69
N LYS A 71 -10.03 -5.11 -23.54
CA LYS A 71 -9.56 -6.11 -24.51
C LYS A 71 -10.56 -7.25 -24.66
N GLU A 72 -11.04 -7.76 -23.55
CA GLU A 72 -12.02 -8.85 -23.51
C GLU A 72 -13.33 -8.43 -24.15
N SER A 73 -13.82 -7.23 -23.89
CA SER A 73 -15.01 -6.66 -24.51
C SER A 73 -14.86 -6.53 -26.02
N ALA A 74 -13.68 -6.09 -26.50
CA ALA A 74 -13.39 -5.99 -27.92
C ALA A 74 -13.37 -7.38 -28.58
N GLN A 75 -12.78 -8.37 -27.94
CA GLN A 75 -12.78 -9.75 -28.45
C GLN A 75 -14.19 -10.33 -28.49
N LEU A 76 -15.00 -10.09 -27.47
CA LEU A 76 -16.38 -10.55 -27.42
C LEU A 76 -17.20 -9.93 -28.58
N THR A 77 -17.05 -8.64 -28.81
CA THR A 77 -17.71 -7.95 -29.93
C THR A 77 -17.27 -8.52 -31.27
N ALA A 78 -15.96 -8.77 -31.44
CA ALA A 78 -15.42 -9.38 -32.65
C ALA A 78 -15.99 -10.80 -32.89
N LEU A 79 -16.13 -11.60 -31.84
CA LEU A 79 -16.74 -12.94 -31.92
C LEU A 79 -18.21 -12.87 -32.31
N GLN A 80 -18.96 -11.92 -31.75
CA GLN A 80 -20.35 -11.71 -32.09
C GLN A 80 -20.53 -11.33 -33.57
N ILE A 81 -19.67 -10.43 -34.07
CA ILE A 81 -19.68 -10.04 -35.48
C ILE A 81 -19.34 -11.23 -36.36
N ARG A 82 -18.33 -12.03 -36.00
CA ARG A 82 -17.98 -13.26 -36.75
C ARG A 82 -19.14 -14.25 -36.79
N GLN A 83 -19.86 -14.40 -35.70
CA GLN A 83 -21.02 -15.29 -35.62
C GLN A 83 -22.12 -14.81 -36.57
N GLN A 84 -22.41 -13.51 -36.59
CA GLN A 84 -23.41 -12.93 -37.48
C GLN A 84 -23.01 -13.10 -38.95
N LEU A 85 -21.74 -12.81 -39.26
CA LEU A 85 -21.24 -12.96 -40.64
C LEU A 85 -21.26 -14.44 -41.05
N GLY A 86 -20.89 -15.36 -40.15
CA GLY A 86 -20.95 -16.80 -40.39
C GLY A 86 -22.37 -17.28 -40.68
N THR A 87 -23.35 -16.81 -39.93
CA THR A 87 -24.76 -17.12 -40.14
C THR A 87 -25.23 -16.59 -41.52
N GLN A 88 -24.89 -15.39 -41.89
CA GLN A 88 -25.23 -14.82 -43.21
C GLN A 88 -24.53 -15.58 -44.33
N ALA A 89 -23.26 -15.95 -44.15
CA ALA A 89 -22.51 -16.72 -45.14
C ALA A 89 -23.11 -18.08 -45.37
N LEU A 90 -23.54 -18.75 -44.29
CA LEU A 90 -24.25 -20.04 -44.39
C LEU A 90 -25.61 -19.93 -45.08
N SER A 91 -26.34 -18.86 -44.79
CA SER A 91 -27.61 -18.57 -45.47
C SER A 91 -27.38 -18.36 -46.95
N LEU A 92 -26.37 -17.59 -47.32
CA LEU A 92 -26.03 -17.34 -48.74
C LEU A 92 -25.57 -18.64 -49.41
N ALA A 93 -24.75 -19.43 -48.73
CA ALA A 93 -24.27 -20.72 -49.27
C ALA A 93 -25.41 -21.73 -49.47
N ASN A 94 -26.45 -21.68 -48.66
CA ASN A 94 -27.63 -22.52 -48.82
C ASN A 94 -28.54 -22.04 -49.95
N GLN A 95 -28.55 -20.74 -50.26
CA GLN A 95 -29.33 -20.18 -51.38
C GLN A 95 -28.73 -20.51 -52.76
N ALA A 96 -27.42 -20.57 -52.85
CA ALA A 96 -26.74 -20.86 -54.12
C ALA A 96 -27.19 -22.18 -54.77
N PRO A 97 -27.24 -23.31 -54.02
CA PRO A 97 -27.78 -24.58 -54.60
C PRO A 97 -29.23 -24.50 -55.03
N GLN A 98 -30.07 -23.75 -54.28
CA GLN A 98 -31.49 -23.58 -54.66
C GLN A 98 -31.62 -22.81 -55.98
N THR A 99 -30.80 -21.79 -56.20
CA THR A 99 -30.78 -21.07 -57.47
C THR A 99 -30.33 -21.97 -58.61
N LEU A 100 -29.30 -22.77 -58.39
CA LEU A 100 -28.86 -23.77 -59.38
C LEU A 100 -29.96 -24.80 -59.68
N LEU A 101 -30.66 -25.24 -58.67
CA LEU A 101 -31.76 -26.22 -58.83
C LEU A 101 -32.89 -25.63 -59.67
N SER A 102 -33.20 -24.34 -59.48
CA SER A 102 -34.23 -23.67 -60.25
C SER A 102 -33.83 -23.46 -61.72
N LEU A 103 -32.52 -23.38 -61.99
CA LEU A 103 -32.02 -23.32 -63.37
C LEU A 103 -32.11 -24.66 -64.10
N PHE A 104 -32.05 -25.77 -63.38
CA PHE A 104 -32.17 -27.10 -63.95
C PHE A 104 -33.60 -27.60 -64.11
N LYS A 105 -34.50 -26.87 -63.54
CA LYS A 105 -35.91 -27.08 -63.78
C LYS A 105 -36.42 -26.28 -64.96
#